data_ad2da0499f0cb4b43cfbd7f697d40a38
#
_entry.id   ad2da0499f0cb4b43cfbd7f697d40a38
#
_cell.length_a   1.000
_cell.length_b   1.000
_cell.length_c   1.000
_cell.angle_alpha   90.00
_cell.angle_beta   90.00
_cell.angle_gamma   90.00
#
_symmetry.space_group_name_H-M   'P 1'
#
loop_
_entity.id
_entity.type
_entity.pdbx_description
1 polymer ?
#
loop_
_entity_poly.entity_id
_entity_poly.type
_entity_poly.pdbx_seq_one_letter_code
_entity_poly.pdbx_strand_id
1 'polypeptide(L)'
;MLESAIYYKQVFNHLEAVERNFTHCPRFDEWVKIEKICGFLKVFYEVTCAFSGSKYPTTNLYFSNVVRIRLVLKDELEGGDAFMRNMASKMFTKFEKYWVDFSTIMAIGAILDPRYKFLFADWAYKKIYVGTHDVELGLLKDKLFALYDEYAKASNLGSSSTPSPVAHVSSSVKQASTNEYFQVFVFIYMLSLLSFFFW
;
A
#
# COMPACT_ATOMS: atom_id res chain seq x y z
N MET A 1 -15.95 -7.99 10.52
CA MET A 1 -17.31 -7.48 10.78
C MET A 1 -18.22 -7.65 9.56
N LEU A 2 -17.94 -7.06 8.39
CA LEU A 2 -18.78 -7.26 7.18
C LEU A 2 -18.86 -8.73 6.73
N GLU A 3 -17.75 -9.47 6.70
CA GLU A 3 -17.75 -10.89 6.37
C GLU A 3 -18.62 -11.70 7.33
N SER A 4 -18.58 -11.39 8.63
CA SER A 4 -19.45 -12.04 9.62
C SER A 4 -20.93 -11.70 9.38
N ALA A 5 -21.25 -10.46 9.02
CA ALA A 5 -22.62 -10.06 8.69
C ALA A 5 -23.13 -10.82 7.46
N ILE A 6 -22.32 -10.95 6.41
CA ILE A 6 -22.65 -11.71 5.21
C ILE A 6 -22.86 -13.19 5.53
N TYR A 7 -22.00 -13.78 6.38
CA TYR A 7 -22.15 -15.16 6.83
C TYR A 7 -23.48 -15.41 7.56
N TYR A 8 -23.91 -14.46 8.40
CA TYR A 8 -25.16 -14.54 9.15
C TYR A 8 -26.36 -13.91 8.44
N LYS A 9 -26.29 -13.60 7.15
CA LYS A 9 -27.36 -12.99 6.36
C LYS A 9 -28.72 -13.66 6.53
N GLN A 10 -28.74 -15.00 6.50
CA GLN A 10 -29.99 -15.76 6.69
C GLN A 10 -30.57 -15.62 8.10
N VAL A 11 -29.69 -15.49 9.11
CA VAL A 11 -30.12 -15.28 10.50
C VAL A 11 -30.76 -13.90 10.65
N PHE A 12 -30.21 -12.87 10.02
CA PHE A 12 -30.79 -11.51 10.02
C PHE A 12 -32.16 -11.49 9.36
N ASN A 13 -32.32 -12.16 8.21
CA ASN A 13 -33.62 -12.27 7.55
C ASN A 13 -34.66 -13.03 8.41
N HIS A 14 -34.23 -14.07 9.12
CA HIS A 14 -35.12 -14.80 10.03
C HIS A 14 -35.49 -13.95 11.26
N LEU A 15 -34.52 -13.21 11.81
CA LEU A 15 -34.74 -12.33 12.95
C LEU A 15 -35.76 -11.23 12.63
N GLU A 16 -35.70 -10.64 11.43
CA GLU A 16 -36.66 -9.66 10.95
C GLU A 16 -38.12 -10.24 10.91
N ALA A 17 -38.23 -11.51 10.56
CA ALA A 17 -39.54 -12.17 10.50
C ALA A 17 -40.11 -12.50 11.89
N VAL A 18 -39.27 -12.72 12.91
CA VAL A 18 -39.69 -13.16 14.24
C VAL A 18 -39.79 -12.01 15.22
N GLU A 19 -38.85 -11.06 15.16
CA GLU A 19 -38.68 -9.99 16.15
C GLU A 19 -39.22 -8.66 15.60
N ARG A 20 -40.37 -8.21 16.09
CA ARG A 20 -41.04 -6.97 15.63
C ARG A 20 -40.22 -5.69 15.85
N ASN A 21 -39.30 -5.71 16.82
CA ASN A 21 -38.48 -4.55 17.14
C ASN A 21 -37.21 -4.47 16.25
N PHE A 22 -36.92 -5.50 15.48
CA PHE A 22 -35.77 -5.52 14.56
C PHE A 22 -36.19 -4.98 13.19
N THR A 23 -36.05 -3.65 12.99
CA THR A 23 -36.50 -2.94 11.78
C THR A 23 -35.34 -2.60 10.81
N HIS A 24 -34.12 -2.99 11.11
CA HIS A 24 -32.92 -2.56 10.36
C HIS A 24 -32.24 -3.71 9.61
N CYS A 25 -33.01 -4.71 9.15
CA CYS A 25 -32.44 -5.73 8.28
C CYS A 25 -32.16 -5.14 6.90
N PRO A 26 -30.94 -5.32 6.35
CA PRO A 26 -30.64 -4.86 5.01
C PRO A 26 -31.51 -5.57 3.97
N ARG A 27 -32.02 -4.82 3.00
CA ARG A 27 -32.79 -5.35 1.86
C ARG A 27 -31.88 -6.12 0.91
N PHE A 28 -32.46 -6.85 -0.02
CA PHE A 28 -31.70 -7.65 -0.97
C PHE A 28 -30.67 -6.83 -1.77
N ASP A 29 -31.04 -5.65 -2.26
CA ASP A 29 -30.15 -4.75 -2.99
C ASP A 29 -29.03 -4.15 -2.09
N GLU A 30 -29.31 -3.96 -0.82
CA GLU A 30 -28.33 -3.52 0.17
C GLU A 30 -27.34 -4.65 0.50
N TRP A 31 -27.79 -5.89 0.60
CA TRP A 31 -26.91 -7.04 0.75
C TRP A 31 -25.94 -7.18 -0.42
N VAL A 32 -26.41 -6.99 -1.66
CA VAL A 32 -25.53 -6.99 -2.84
C VAL A 32 -24.47 -5.90 -2.76
N LYS A 33 -24.82 -4.70 -2.29
CA LYS A 33 -23.86 -3.61 -2.06
C LYS A 33 -22.86 -3.96 -0.96
N ILE A 34 -23.32 -4.54 0.16
CA ILE A 34 -22.48 -4.98 1.28
C ILE A 34 -21.45 -6.02 0.81
N GLU A 35 -21.86 -6.99 -0.01
CA GLU A 35 -20.99 -8.01 -0.58
C GLU A 35 -19.90 -7.38 -1.48
N LYS A 36 -20.26 -6.43 -2.34
CA LYS A 36 -19.31 -5.67 -3.18
C LYS A 36 -18.31 -4.87 -2.34
N ILE A 37 -18.80 -4.11 -1.34
CA ILE A 37 -17.96 -3.33 -0.43
C ILE A 37 -16.99 -4.27 0.31
N CYS A 38 -17.49 -5.40 0.80
CA CYS A 38 -16.67 -6.36 1.53
C CYS A 38 -15.53 -6.89 0.66
N GLY A 39 -15.81 -7.29 -0.58
CA GLY A 39 -14.82 -7.75 -1.54
C GLY A 39 -13.78 -6.68 -1.86
N PHE A 40 -14.21 -5.44 -2.09
CA PHE A 40 -13.32 -4.31 -2.35
C PHE A 40 -12.42 -3.99 -1.14
N LEU A 41 -12.98 -3.90 0.06
CA LEU A 41 -12.22 -3.58 1.27
C LEU A 41 -11.28 -4.71 1.72
N LYS A 42 -11.51 -5.95 1.28
CA LYS A 42 -10.67 -7.09 1.61
C LYS A 42 -9.22 -6.89 1.21
N VAL A 43 -8.97 -6.29 0.03
CA VAL A 43 -7.62 -5.99 -0.45
C VAL A 43 -6.88 -5.06 0.52
N PHE A 44 -7.57 -4.03 1.02
CA PHE A 44 -6.98 -3.09 1.98
C PHE A 44 -6.69 -3.76 3.32
N TYR A 45 -7.59 -4.62 3.77
CA TYR A 45 -7.39 -5.41 5.00
C TYR A 45 -6.18 -6.34 4.88
N GLU A 46 -6.06 -7.09 3.77
CA GLU A 46 -4.92 -7.99 3.52
C GLU A 46 -3.59 -7.23 3.53
N VAL A 47 -3.55 -6.07 2.87
CA VAL A 47 -2.36 -5.21 2.83
C VAL A 47 -2.03 -4.67 4.22
N THR A 48 -3.04 -4.23 4.98
CA THR A 48 -2.85 -3.76 6.36
C THR A 48 -2.28 -4.86 7.26
N CYS A 49 -2.80 -6.09 7.16
CA CYS A 49 -2.29 -7.25 7.89
C CYS A 49 -0.84 -7.56 7.50
N ALA A 50 -0.50 -7.51 6.20
CA ALA A 50 0.86 -7.73 5.72
C ALA A 50 1.85 -6.70 6.30
N PHE A 51 1.41 -5.45 6.45
CA PHE A 51 2.24 -4.39 7.02
C PHE A 51 2.37 -4.48 8.55
N SER A 52 1.31 -4.89 9.24
CA SER A 52 1.29 -5.00 10.70
C SER A 52 2.07 -6.21 11.23
N GLY A 53 2.16 -7.28 10.45
CA GLY A 53 2.79 -8.54 10.87
C GLY A 53 4.29 -8.64 10.63
N SER A 54 4.89 -7.71 9.88
CA SER A 54 6.30 -7.81 9.52
C SER A 54 7.22 -7.34 10.64
N LYS A 55 7.94 -8.28 11.24
CA LYS A 55 9.07 -7.98 12.14
C LYS A 55 10.27 -7.36 11.40
N TYR A 56 10.25 -7.38 10.08
CA TYR A 56 11.29 -6.86 9.20
C TYR A 56 10.68 -5.82 8.26
N PRO A 57 11.25 -4.62 8.20
CA PRO A 57 10.86 -3.62 7.22
C PRO A 57 11.31 -4.07 5.84
N THR A 58 10.37 -4.36 4.99
CA THR A 58 10.64 -4.80 3.63
C THR A 58 9.97 -3.84 2.65
N THR A 59 10.64 -2.76 2.32
CA THR A 59 10.19 -1.75 1.35
C THR A 59 9.75 -2.37 0.02
N ASN A 60 10.38 -3.47 -0.36
CA ASN A 60 10.03 -4.29 -1.51
C ASN A 60 8.62 -4.87 -1.45
N LEU A 61 8.18 -5.38 -0.28
CA LEU A 61 6.82 -5.88 -0.08
C LEU A 61 5.79 -4.75 -0.07
N TYR A 62 6.18 -3.58 0.46
CA TYR A 62 5.32 -2.41 0.45
C TYR A 62 4.97 -1.97 -0.97
N PHE A 63 5.96 -1.88 -1.86
CA PHE A 63 5.72 -1.44 -3.22
C PHE A 63 4.71 -2.31 -3.95
N SER A 64 4.84 -3.64 -3.89
CA SER A 64 3.91 -4.56 -4.55
C SER A 64 2.48 -4.44 -4.02
N ASN A 65 2.32 -4.30 -2.72
CA ASN A 65 1.01 -4.14 -2.08
C ASN A 65 0.37 -2.79 -2.39
N VAL A 66 1.16 -1.71 -2.39
CA VAL A 66 0.66 -0.37 -2.71
C VAL A 66 0.29 -0.25 -4.19
N VAL A 67 1.06 -0.87 -5.10
CA VAL A 67 0.70 -1.01 -6.52
C VAL A 67 -0.63 -1.76 -6.66
N ARG A 68 -0.83 -2.86 -5.93
CA ARG A 68 -2.09 -3.62 -5.94
C ARG A 68 -3.28 -2.75 -5.54
N ILE A 69 -3.15 -1.96 -4.46
CA ILE A 69 -4.21 -1.02 -4.03
C ILE A 69 -4.51 -0.03 -5.16
N ARG A 70 -3.48 0.58 -5.76
CA ARG A 70 -3.66 1.55 -6.83
C ARG A 70 -4.41 0.98 -8.02
N LEU A 71 -4.08 -0.24 -8.43
CA LEU A 71 -4.75 -0.92 -9.53
C LEU A 71 -6.21 -1.23 -9.21
N VAL A 72 -6.51 -1.74 -8.02
CA VAL A 72 -7.89 -1.99 -7.59
C VAL A 72 -8.72 -0.71 -7.54
N LEU A 73 -8.15 0.39 -7.04
CA LEU A 73 -8.82 1.68 -7.05
C LEU A 73 -9.10 2.16 -8.48
N LYS A 74 -8.15 1.99 -9.39
CA LYS A 74 -8.31 2.37 -10.80
C LYS A 74 -9.38 1.53 -11.50
N ASP A 75 -9.39 0.23 -11.29
CA ASP A 75 -10.38 -0.67 -11.86
C ASP A 75 -11.80 -0.32 -11.40
N GLU A 76 -11.99 0.05 -10.13
CA GLU A 76 -13.28 0.50 -9.61
C GLU A 76 -13.70 1.88 -10.14
N LEU A 77 -12.75 2.78 -10.43
CA LEU A 77 -13.04 4.07 -11.07
C LEU A 77 -13.56 3.90 -12.50
N GLU A 78 -13.07 2.89 -13.21
CA GLU A 78 -13.48 2.53 -14.57
C GLU A 78 -14.73 1.63 -14.56
N GLY A 79 -15.12 1.10 -13.39
CA GLY A 79 -16.25 0.22 -13.20
C GLY A 79 -17.63 0.86 -13.47
N GLY A 80 -18.62 0.01 -13.74
CA GLY A 80 -20.00 0.46 -14.09
C GLY A 80 -20.86 0.89 -12.90
N ASP A 81 -20.50 0.51 -11.67
CA ASP A 81 -21.29 0.80 -10.47
C ASP A 81 -21.00 2.21 -9.94
N ALA A 82 -21.98 3.10 -10.05
CA ALA A 82 -21.83 4.51 -9.64
C ALA A 82 -21.52 4.68 -8.14
N PHE A 83 -22.05 3.80 -7.28
CA PHE A 83 -21.80 3.83 -5.85
C PHE A 83 -20.34 3.46 -5.55
N MET A 84 -19.86 2.35 -6.12
CA MET A 84 -18.47 1.89 -5.94
C MET A 84 -17.50 2.89 -6.53
N ARG A 85 -17.80 3.47 -7.70
CA ARG A 85 -16.97 4.51 -8.33
C ARG A 85 -16.83 5.75 -7.47
N ASN A 86 -17.91 6.25 -6.87
CA ASN A 86 -17.86 7.41 -5.96
C ASN A 86 -16.99 7.12 -4.73
N MET A 87 -17.13 5.93 -4.16
CA MET A 87 -16.32 5.46 -3.05
C MET A 87 -14.83 5.41 -3.43
N ALA A 88 -14.52 4.71 -4.51
CA ALA A 88 -13.17 4.57 -5.03
C ALA A 88 -12.53 5.93 -5.38
N SER A 89 -13.30 6.87 -5.94
CA SER A 89 -12.83 8.22 -6.27
C SER A 89 -12.34 8.99 -5.04
N LYS A 90 -13.11 8.96 -3.95
CA LYS A 90 -12.71 9.60 -2.70
C LYS A 90 -11.46 8.96 -2.10
N MET A 91 -11.35 7.64 -2.17
CA MET A 91 -10.18 6.90 -1.71
C MET A 91 -8.96 7.17 -2.59
N PHE A 92 -9.14 7.18 -3.90
CA PHE A 92 -8.07 7.44 -4.87
C PHE A 92 -7.47 8.85 -4.71
N THR A 93 -8.30 9.88 -4.52
CA THR A 93 -7.83 11.24 -4.29
C THR A 93 -6.92 11.35 -3.07
N LYS A 94 -7.27 10.65 -1.99
CA LYS A 94 -6.43 10.60 -0.79
C LYS A 94 -5.17 9.77 -1.03
N PHE A 95 -5.29 8.63 -1.69
CA PHE A 95 -4.18 7.74 -2.01
C PHE A 95 -3.13 8.44 -2.87
N GLU A 96 -3.55 9.16 -3.91
CA GLU A 96 -2.67 9.82 -4.86
C GLU A 96 -1.78 10.86 -4.19
N LYS A 97 -2.29 11.59 -3.21
CA LYS A 97 -1.53 12.56 -2.43
C LYS A 97 -0.25 11.97 -1.81
N TYR A 98 -0.33 10.72 -1.35
CA TYR A 98 0.81 10.05 -0.72
C TYR A 98 1.62 9.21 -1.70
N TRP A 99 0.98 8.76 -2.78
CA TRP A 99 1.68 8.04 -3.85
C TRP A 99 2.82 8.85 -4.45
N VAL A 100 2.60 10.14 -4.71
CA VAL A 100 3.60 11.04 -5.29
C VAL A 100 4.85 11.12 -4.41
N ASP A 101 4.69 11.19 -3.10
CA ASP A 101 5.82 11.37 -2.17
C ASP A 101 6.67 10.12 -1.98
N PHE A 102 6.05 8.93 -1.98
CA PHE A 102 6.71 7.69 -1.56
C PHE A 102 6.96 6.67 -2.67
N SER A 103 6.30 6.79 -3.82
CA SER A 103 6.35 5.79 -4.90
C SER A 103 7.77 5.53 -5.40
N THR A 104 8.59 6.56 -5.54
CA THR A 104 9.98 6.45 -6.02
C THR A 104 10.86 5.63 -5.06
N ILE A 105 10.83 5.93 -3.76
CA ILE A 105 11.64 5.23 -2.75
C ILE A 105 11.21 3.77 -2.65
N MET A 106 9.90 3.51 -2.66
CA MET A 106 9.36 2.15 -2.63
C MET A 106 9.75 1.36 -3.89
N ALA A 107 9.71 1.99 -5.06
CA ALA A 107 10.11 1.37 -6.32
C ALA A 107 11.61 1.03 -6.33
N ILE A 108 12.47 1.93 -5.84
CA ILE A 108 13.90 1.66 -5.67
C ILE A 108 14.11 0.46 -4.73
N GLY A 109 13.43 0.42 -3.59
CA GLY A 109 13.50 -0.72 -2.67
C GLY A 109 13.08 -2.06 -3.31
N ALA A 110 12.07 -2.04 -4.17
CA ALA A 110 11.66 -3.22 -4.93
C ALA A 110 12.68 -3.61 -6.01
N ILE A 111 13.28 -2.64 -6.71
CA ILE A 111 14.32 -2.91 -7.72
C ILE A 111 15.56 -3.57 -7.09
N LEU A 112 15.94 -3.15 -5.89
CA LEU A 112 17.09 -3.71 -5.16
C LEU A 112 16.81 -5.10 -4.60
N ASP A 113 15.55 -5.55 -4.56
CA ASP A 113 15.23 -6.93 -4.19
C ASP A 113 15.51 -7.88 -5.38
N PRO A 114 16.37 -8.89 -5.21
CA PRO A 114 16.71 -9.84 -6.28
C PRO A 114 15.51 -10.65 -6.80
N ARG A 115 14.38 -10.71 -6.07
CA ARG A 115 13.14 -11.39 -6.49
C ARG A 115 12.34 -10.55 -7.48
N TYR A 116 12.32 -9.23 -7.31
CA TYR A 116 11.49 -8.31 -8.10
C TYR A 116 12.30 -7.64 -9.22
N LYS A 117 13.49 -7.13 -8.91
CA LYS A 117 14.38 -6.46 -9.85
C LYS A 117 13.67 -5.32 -10.59
N PHE A 118 14.31 -4.81 -11.64
CA PHE A 118 13.76 -3.76 -12.48
C PHE A 118 12.51 -4.21 -13.26
N LEU A 119 12.38 -5.52 -13.53
CA LEU A 119 11.28 -6.08 -14.30
C LEU A 119 9.91 -5.81 -13.65
N PHE A 120 9.83 -5.92 -12.32
CA PHE A 120 8.59 -5.64 -11.61
C PHE A 120 8.23 -4.14 -11.62
N ALA A 121 9.23 -3.26 -11.46
CA ALA A 121 9.02 -1.82 -11.56
C ALA A 121 8.53 -1.43 -12.96
N ASP A 122 9.13 -1.95 -14.02
CA ASP A 122 8.71 -1.73 -15.40
C ASP A 122 7.25 -2.18 -15.62
N TRP A 123 6.90 -3.37 -15.19
CA TRP A 123 5.53 -3.88 -15.27
C TRP A 123 4.54 -2.98 -14.50
N ALA A 124 4.88 -2.58 -13.27
CA ALA A 124 4.02 -1.75 -12.43
C ALA A 124 3.81 -0.36 -13.07
N TYR A 125 4.88 0.27 -13.56
CA TYR A 125 4.81 1.58 -14.19
C TYR A 125 3.99 1.55 -15.49
N LYS A 126 4.10 0.49 -16.30
CA LYS A 126 3.24 0.29 -17.49
C LYS A 126 1.75 0.24 -17.14
N LYS A 127 1.39 -0.38 -16.01
CA LYS A 127 0.00 -0.47 -15.55
C LYS A 127 -0.50 0.85 -14.95
N ILE A 128 0.36 1.56 -14.26
CA ILE A 128 0.02 2.79 -13.52
C ILE A 128 0.00 4.00 -14.45
N TYR A 129 1.07 4.19 -15.23
CA TYR A 129 1.32 5.37 -16.05
C TYR A 129 1.09 5.09 -17.52
N VAL A 130 -0.17 4.83 -17.91
CA VAL A 130 -0.53 4.56 -19.29
C VAL A 130 -0.21 5.79 -20.16
N GLY A 131 0.68 5.61 -21.13
CA GLY A 131 1.12 6.67 -22.08
C GLY A 131 2.32 7.50 -21.62
N THR A 132 2.68 7.51 -20.34
CA THR A 132 3.84 8.25 -19.81
C THR A 132 4.86 7.36 -19.10
N HIS A 133 4.67 6.04 -19.15
CA HIS A 133 5.46 5.10 -18.39
C HIS A 133 6.96 5.15 -18.69
N ASP A 134 7.36 5.37 -19.96
CA ASP A 134 8.78 5.46 -20.34
C ASP A 134 9.47 6.64 -19.67
N VAL A 135 8.78 7.79 -19.61
CA VAL A 135 9.29 9.01 -18.96
C VAL A 135 9.43 8.78 -17.46
N GLU A 136 8.38 8.28 -16.82
CA GLU A 136 8.37 8.01 -15.37
C GLU A 136 9.41 6.96 -14.98
N LEU A 137 9.56 5.92 -15.79
CA LEU A 137 10.57 4.89 -15.58
C LEU A 137 11.99 5.42 -15.81
N GLY A 138 12.18 6.36 -16.77
CA GLY A 138 13.42 7.07 -16.97
C GLY A 138 13.81 7.88 -15.74
N LEU A 139 12.90 8.69 -15.20
CA LEU A 139 13.10 9.45 -13.97
C LEU A 139 13.44 8.55 -12.76
N LEU A 140 12.81 7.39 -12.65
CA LEU A 140 13.13 6.42 -11.62
C LEU A 140 14.57 5.89 -11.75
N LYS A 141 15.00 5.56 -12.98
CA LYS A 141 16.38 5.13 -13.27
C LYS A 141 17.39 6.20 -12.89
N ASP A 142 17.15 7.44 -13.31
CA ASP A 142 18.05 8.55 -13.02
C ASP A 142 18.24 8.75 -11.52
N LYS A 143 17.14 8.68 -10.75
CA LYS A 143 17.21 8.76 -9.29
C LYS A 143 17.95 7.57 -8.66
N LEU A 144 17.74 6.36 -9.17
CA LEU A 144 18.47 5.17 -8.71
C LEU A 144 19.98 5.30 -8.98
N PHE A 145 20.38 5.75 -10.16
CA PHE A 145 21.80 5.94 -10.49
C PHE A 145 22.42 7.10 -9.70
N ALA A 146 21.69 8.19 -9.51
CA ALA A 146 22.16 9.29 -8.65
C ALA A 146 22.44 8.82 -7.21
N LEU A 147 21.55 8.00 -6.66
CA LEU A 147 21.73 7.39 -5.35
C LEU A 147 22.95 6.47 -5.33
N TYR A 148 23.11 5.64 -6.35
CA TYR A 148 24.29 4.76 -6.47
C TYR A 148 25.61 5.56 -6.51
N ASP A 149 25.65 6.63 -7.31
CA ASP A 149 26.84 7.47 -7.43
C ASP A 149 27.21 8.17 -6.10
N GLU A 150 26.21 8.58 -5.33
CA GLU A 150 26.42 9.16 -4.00
C GLU A 150 27.10 8.15 -3.05
N TYR A 151 26.58 6.92 -3.00
CA TYR A 151 27.18 5.86 -2.18
C TYR A 151 28.56 5.42 -2.69
N ALA A 152 28.76 5.34 -4.01
CA ALA A 152 30.06 5.00 -4.61
C ALA A 152 31.14 6.05 -4.30
N LYS A 153 30.79 7.33 -4.34
CA LYS A 153 31.70 8.42 -3.93
C LYS A 153 32.06 8.36 -2.45
N ALA A 154 31.07 8.10 -1.59
CA ALA A 154 31.29 7.97 -0.14
C ALA A 154 32.21 6.79 0.19
N SER A 155 32.12 5.66 -0.52
CA SER A 155 33.00 4.49 -0.32
C SER A 155 34.42 4.74 -0.80
N ASN A 156 34.61 5.50 -1.88
CA ASN A 156 35.97 5.83 -2.40
C ASN A 156 36.69 6.83 -1.53
N LEU A 157 36.00 7.69 -0.79
CA LEU A 157 36.62 8.62 0.18
C LEU A 157 37.14 7.91 1.44
N GLY A 158 36.67 6.69 1.74
CA GLY A 158 37.15 5.85 2.84
C GLY A 158 38.41 5.02 2.55
N SER A 159 38.89 4.98 1.29
CA SER A 159 39.96 4.07 0.87
C SER A 159 41.38 4.65 0.91
N SER A 160 41.59 5.88 1.44
CA SER A 160 42.90 6.52 1.50
C SER A 160 43.44 6.67 2.94
N SER A 161 43.44 5.57 3.72
CA SER A 161 44.25 5.49 4.94
C SER A 161 44.65 4.05 5.20
N THR A 162 45.96 3.85 5.25
CA THR A 162 46.73 2.66 5.67
C THR A 162 46.15 1.98 6.91
N PRO A 163 46.20 0.65 7.01
CA PRO A 163 45.63 -0.07 8.16
C PRO A 163 46.54 0.07 9.39
N SER A 164 46.05 0.70 10.44
CA SER A 164 46.52 0.53 11.80
C SER A 164 45.49 -0.18 12.65
N PRO A 165 45.85 -1.11 13.54
CA PRO A 165 44.93 -2.05 14.14
C PRO A 165 44.24 -1.48 15.39
N VAL A 166 42.98 -1.87 15.53
CA VAL A 166 42.18 -1.95 16.74
C VAL A 166 41.76 -0.65 17.43
N ALA A 167 40.52 -0.23 17.16
CA ALA A 167 39.61 0.26 18.19
C ALA A 167 38.17 -0.05 17.75
N HIS A 168 37.52 -0.90 18.51
CA HIS A 168 36.07 -1.06 18.47
C HIS A 168 35.40 0.28 18.80
N VAL A 169 34.96 1.00 17.77
CA VAL A 169 34.01 2.09 17.93
C VAL A 169 32.72 1.59 17.36
N SER A 170 31.85 1.17 18.25
CA SER A 170 30.42 0.97 18.00
C SER A 170 29.82 2.31 17.60
N SER A 171 29.85 2.64 16.30
CA SER A 171 29.01 3.67 15.73
C SER A 171 27.60 3.11 15.63
N SER A 172 26.80 3.29 16.68
CA SER A 172 25.35 3.19 16.66
C SER A 172 24.81 4.27 15.72
N VAL A 173 24.79 3.96 14.43
CA VAL A 173 23.98 4.69 13.46
C VAL A 173 22.52 4.53 13.92
N LYS A 174 21.92 5.63 14.30
CA LYS A 174 20.48 5.73 14.63
C LYS A 174 19.65 5.42 13.38
N GLN A 175 19.52 4.14 13.05
CA GLN A 175 18.79 3.64 11.90
C GLN A 175 17.35 3.27 12.26
N ALA A 176 16.93 3.49 13.52
CA ALA A 176 15.67 3.01 14.05
C ALA A 176 14.47 3.94 13.82
N SER A 177 14.67 5.24 13.52
CA SER A 177 13.54 6.18 13.58
C SER A 177 12.72 6.33 12.30
N THR A 178 13.33 6.19 11.12
CA THR A 178 12.65 6.45 9.85
C THR A 178 11.66 5.32 9.49
N ASN A 179 11.95 4.12 9.94
CA ASN A 179 11.19 2.93 9.56
C ASN A 179 9.93 2.72 10.41
N GLU A 180 9.99 3.04 11.71
CA GLU A 180 8.82 3.00 12.60
C GLU A 180 7.81 4.10 12.22
N TYR A 181 8.27 5.30 11.91
CA TYR A 181 7.41 6.39 11.47
C TYR A 181 6.73 6.07 10.14
N PHE A 182 7.42 5.43 9.22
CA PHE A 182 6.85 5.04 7.94
C PHE A 182 5.79 3.93 8.10
N GLN A 183 6.04 2.92 8.93
CA GLN A 183 5.05 1.88 9.24
C GLN A 183 3.83 2.43 9.96
N VAL A 184 4.02 3.28 10.97
CA VAL A 184 2.95 3.96 11.69
C VAL A 184 2.17 4.87 10.76
N PHE A 185 2.84 5.59 9.86
CA PHE A 185 2.21 6.51 8.93
C PHE A 185 1.33 5.77 7.90
N VAL A 186 1.82 4.69 7.29
CA VAL A 186 1.04 3.85 6.37
C VAL A 186 -0.12 3.18 7.11
N PHE A 187 0.10 2.72 8.34
CA PHE A 187 -0.92 2.11 9.19
C PHE A 187 -2.01 3.12 9.59
N ILE A 188 -1.61 4.31 10.08
CA ILE A 188 -2.56 5.39 10.41
C ILE A 188 -3.33 5.83 9.18
N TYR A 189 -2.68 5.89 8.03
CA TYR A 189 -3.31 6.27 6.78
C TYR A 189 -4.33 5.23 6.30
N MET A 190 -3.98 3.94 6.34
CA MET A 190 -4.92 2.85 6.04
C MET A 190 -6.08 2.82 7.03
N LEU A 191 -5.82 3.07 8.32
CA LEU A 191 -6.88 3.23 9.33
C LEU A 191 -7.74 4.48 9.07
N SER A 192 -7.17 5.59 8.61
CA SER A 192 -7.94 6.78 8.27
C SER A 192 -8.81 6.57 7.02
N LEU A 193 -8.36 5.75 6.07
CA LEU A 193 -9.19 5.33 4.94
C LEU A 193 -10.36 4.45 5.42
N LEU A 194 -10.11 3.54 6.36
CA LEU A 194 -11.14 2.66 6.91
C LEU A 194 -12.08 3.41 7.88
N SER A 195 -11.57 4.33 8.69
CA SER A 195 -12.40 5.10 9.65
C SER A 195 -13.40 6.04 8.98
N PHE A 196 -13.13 6.46 7.75
CA PHE A 196 -14.06 7.29 6.98
C PHE A 196 -15.27 6.51 6.44
N PHE A 197 -15.26 5.17 6.52
CA PHE A 197 -16.38 4.30 6.16
C PHE A 197 -17.27 3.92 7.34
N PHE A 198 -16.86 4.25 8.56
CA PHE A 198 -17.61 3.92 9.78
C PHE A 198 -18.26 5.13 10.46
N TRP A 199 -18.20 6.32 9.81
CA TRP A 199 -18.94 7.54 10.24
C TRP A 199 -19.87 8.04 9.15
#